data_be0c8f5dcb79d3ebde5ec18fa3e2f271
#
_entry.id   be0c8f5dcb79d3ebde5ec18fa3e2f271
#
_cell.length_a   1.000
_cell.length_b   1.000
_cell.length_c   1.000
_cell.angle_alpha   90.00
_cell.angle_beta   90.00
_cell.angle_gamma   90.00
#
_symmetry.space_group_name_H-M   'P 1'
#
loop_
_entity.id
_entity.type
_entity.pdbx_description
1 polymer ?
#
loop_
_entity_poly.entity_id
_entity_poly.type
_entity_poly.pdbx_seq_one_letter_code
_entity_poly.pdbx_strand_id
1 'polypeptide(L)'
;MKALLRNLNGLRAVIITVGVLLSLTACNHEPKVTEIRYEGTPGGVIYLVTQSDGGNSNDAALVGELLLIDGCFRMVSEGPGAVEPRHVAWPEDFDVAFDGDDVLILDDERRVMTRVGERTLLGGSVGRKESERFGECEGRFWYAGLEVRSGDAIPSAFD
;
A
#
# COMPACT_ATOMS: atom_id res chain seq x y z
N MET A 1 -28.46 63.18 -57.52
CA MET A 1 -26.99 62.97 -57.69
C MET A 1 -26.47 61.93 -56.76
N LYS A 2 -26.01 60.88 -57.36
CA LYS A 2 -25.04 59.86 -56.96
C LYS A 2 -25.02 59.34 -55.51
N ALA A 3 -25.43 58.10 -55.46
CA ALA A 3 -25.19 57.08 -54.41
C ALA A 3 -23.73 56.93 -54.06
N LEU A 4 -23.47 56.57 -52.81
CA LEU A 4 -22.29 55.76 -52.44
C LEU A 4 -22.63 54.81 -51.27
N LEU A 5 -23.04 53.65 -51.70
CA LEU A 5 -23.01 52.44 -50.84
C LEU A 5 -21.55 52.12 -50.46
N ARG A 6 -21.26 52.05 -49.20
CA ARG A 6 -20.06 51.44 -48.69
C ARG A 6 -20.39 50.20 -47.86
N ASN A 7 -20.08 49.13 -48.48
CA ASN A 7 -19.97 47.78 -47.96
C ASN A 7 -19.17 47.75 -46.63
N LEU A 8 -19.77 47.31 -45.57
CA LEU A 8 -19.08 46.89 -44.37
C LEU A 8 -19.18 45.37 -44.32
N ASN A 9 -18.18 44.74 -44.91
CA ASN A 9 -17.96 43.32 -44.82
C ASN A 9 -17.66 42.92 -43.37
N GLY A 10 -18.39 41.93 -42.95
CA GLY A 10 -18.37 41.38 -41.63
C GLY A 10 -17.01 40.86 -41.17
N LEU A 11 -16.60 41.39 -40.07
CA LEU A 11 -15.52 40.80 -39.28
C LEU A 11 -16.13 39.70 -38.40
N ARG A 12 -16.07 38.46 -38.88
CA ARG A 12 -16.41 37.30 -38.06
C ARG A 12 -15.28 37.11 -37.04
N ALA A 13 -15.55 37.53 -35.84
CA ALA A 13 -14.71 37.19 -34.70
C ALA A 13 -14.79 35.68 -34.45
N VAL A 14 -13.77 34.98 -34.81
CA VAL A 14 -13.60 33.57 -34.42
C VAL A 14 -13.10 33.54 -32.96
N ILE A 15 -14.04 33.28 -32.06
CA ILE A 15 -13.70 33.02 -30.66
C ILE A 15 -13.12 31.60 -30.59
N ILE A 16 -11.81 31.51 -30.57
CA ILE A 16 -11.09 30.25 -30.26
C ILE A 16 -11.20 30.06 -28.76
N THR A 17 -12.17 29.27 -28.34
CA THR A 17 -12.23 28.78 -26.95
C THR A 17 -11.14 27.77 -26.78
N VAL A 18 -9.98 28.16 -26.25
CA VAL A 18 -8.95 27.27 -25.80
C VAL A 18 -9.48 26.64 -24.51
N GLY A 19 -10.09 25.47 -24.66
CA GLY A 19 -10.44 24.61 -23.55
C GLY A 19 -9.15 24.05 -22.92
N VAL A 20 -8.68 24.66 -21.85
CA VAL A 20 -7.66 24.08 -20.99
C VAL A 20 -8.32 22.89 -20.30
N LEU A 21 -8.16 21.70 -20.86
CA LEU A 21 -8.39 20.45 -20.16
C LEU A 21 -7.32 20.36 -19.05
N LEU A 22 -7.69 20.83 -17.87
CA LEU A 22 -7.01 20.45 -16.65
C LEU A 22 -7.25 18.94 -16.46
N SER A 23 -6.33 18.14 -16.96
CA SER A 23 -6.20 16.74 -16.56
C SER A 23 -5.87 16.73 -15.07
N LEU A 24 -6.89 16.60 -14.24
CA LEU A 24 -6.71 16.20 -12.85
C LEU A 24 -6.21 14.75 -12.90
N THR A 25 -4.90 14.58 -13.03
CA THR A 25 -4.25 13.33 -12.67
C THR A 25 -4.43 13.19 -11.17
N ALA A 26 -5.54 12.58 -10.77
CA ALA A 26 -5.64 12.01 -9.44
C ALA A 26 -4.43 11.07 -9.33
N CYS A 27 -3.50 11.40 -8.44
CA CYS A 27 -2.45 10.47 -8.04
C CYS A 27 -3.14 9.29 -7.37
N ASN A 28 -3.59 8.33 -8.17
CA ASN A 28 -3.99 7.03 -7.66
C ASN A 28 -2.71 6.33 -7.24
N HIS A 29 -2.40 6.43 -5.96
CA HIS A 29 -1.36 5.65 -5.33
C HIS A 29 -1.91 4.23 -5.10
N GLU A 30 -1.95 3.47 -6.20
CA GLU A 30 -2.29 2.05 -6.10
C GLU A 30 -1.11 1.30 -5.47
N PRO A 31 -1.39 0.39 -4.52
CA PRO A 31 -0.38 -0.48 -3.98
C PRO A 31 0.36 -1.24 -5.09
N LYS A 32 1.67 -1.34 -4.94
CA LYS A 32 2.54 -2.06 -5.85
C LYS A 32 2.76 -3.47 -5.33
N VAL A 33 2.82 -4.45 -6.22
CA VAL A 33 3.14 -5.84 -5.88
C VAL A 33 4.48 -6.19 -6.47
N THR A 34 5.38 -6.69 -5.62
CA THR A 34 6.66 -7.25 -6.04
C THR A 34 6.64 -8.76 -5.79
N GLU A 35 6.86 -9.54 -6.85
CA GLU A 35 6.99 -10.99 -6.77
C GLU A 35 8.45 -11.36 -6.48
N ILE A 36 8.66 -12.12 -5.43
CA ILE A 36 9.99 -12.58 -5.00
C ILE A 36 9.98 -14.11 -5.04
N ARG A 37 10.88 -14.70 -5.82
CA ARG A 37 11.02 -16.15 -5.86
C ARG A 37 11.76 -16.63 -4.63
N TYR A 38 11.15 -17.60 -3.93
CA TYR A 38 11.72 -18.21 -2.75
C TYR A 38 11.36 -19.70 -2.68
N GLU A 39 12.36 -20.55 -2.72
CA GLU A 39 12.17 -22.02 -2.76
C GLU A 39 11.58 -22.61 -1.48
N GLY A 40 11.66 -21.88 -0.36
CA GLY A 40 11.14 -22.31 0.95
C GLY A 40 9.62 -22.16 1.12
N THR A 41 8.90 -21.60 0.13
CA THR A 41 7.43 -21.44 0.22
C THR A 41 6.67 -22.44 -0.64
N PRO A 42 5.51 -22.91 -0.21
CA PRO A 42 4.57 -23.59 -1.10
C PRO A 42 4.23 -22.66 -2.28
N GLY A 43 4.59 -23.06 -3.49
CA GLY A 43 4.40 -22.24 -4.70
C GLY A 43 5.64 -21.45 -5.13
N GLY A 44 6.66 -21.32 -4.28
CA GLY A 44 7.96 -20.74 -4.65
C GLY A 44 7.94 -19.22 -4.90
N VAL A 45 6.88 -18.51 -4.51
CA VAL A 45 6.74 -17.05 -4.71
C VAL A 45 6.23 -16.38 -3.44
N ILE A 46 6.85 -15.25 -3.10
CA ILE A 46 6.38 -14.32 -2.08
C ILE A 46 5.88 -13.05 -2.79
N TYR A 47 4.74 -12.54 -2.36
CA TYR A 47 4.15 -11.30 -2.84
C TYR A 47 4.36 -10.21 -1.78
N LEU A 48 5.27 -9.27 -2.05
CA LEU A 48 5.43 -8.08 -1.23
C LEU A 48 4.50 -7.00 -1.80
N VAL A 49 3.45 -6.70 -1.06
CA VAL A 49 2.54 -5.58 -1.37
C VAL A 49 3.06 -4.34 -0.67
N THR A 50 3.35 -3.28 -1.43
CA THR A 50 3.82 -2.00 -0.91
C THR A 50 2.90 -0.86 -1.30
N GLN A 51 2.93 0.23 -0.53
CA GLN A 51 2.14 1.44 -0.77
C GLN A 51 2.99 2.68 -0.61
N SER A 52 2.81 3.66 -1.48
CA SER A 52 3.55 4.92 -1.46
C SER A 52 3.09 5.89 -0.37
N ASP A 53 1.82 5.82 -0.01
CA ASP A 53 1.29 6.56 1.13
C ASP A 53 1.46 5.68 2.38
N GLY A 54 2.70 5.51 2.83
CA GLY A 54 2.95 4.85 4.11
C GLY A 54 2.02 5.47 5.13
N GLY A 55 0.98 4.71 5.51
CA GLY A 55 -0.14 5.22 6.30
C GLY A 55 0.35 6.11 7.44
N ASN A 56 0.39 7.41 7.19
CA ASN A 56 0.83 8.41 8.15
C ASN A 56 -0.10 8.52 9.35
N SER A 57 -1.15 7.71 9.38
CA SER A 57 -2.01 7.55 10.52
C SER A 57 -1.57 6.33 11.31
N ASN A 58 -0.70 6.54 12.29
CA ASN A 58 -0.55 5.59 13.40
C ASN A 58 -1.81 5.60 14.29
N ASP A 59 -2.99 5.66 13.65
CA ASP A 59 -4.26 5.82 14.36
C ASP A 59 -4.70 4.51 15.01
N ALA A 60 -4.07 3.42 14.63
CA ALA A 60 -4.34 2.09 15.18
C ALA A 60 -3.06 1.23 15.22
N ALA A 61 -3.10 0.21 16.08
CA ALA A 61 -2.06 -0.79 16.16
C ALA A 61 -2.68 -2.19 15.97
N LEU A 62 -2.01 -3.03 15.18
CA LEU A 62 -2.34 -4.43 15.01
C LEU A 62 -1.23 -5.26 15.63
N VAL A 63 -1.58 -6.09 16.60
CA VAL A 63 -0.64 -7.03 17.24
C VAL A 63 -1.03 -8.46 16.89
N GLY A 64 -0.04 -9.26 16.55
CA GLY A 64 -0.23 -10.65 16.20
C GLY A 64 1.05 -11.28 15.71
N GLU A 65 0.96 -12.47 15.19
CA GLU A 65 2.05 -13.17 14.54
C GLU A 65 2.08 -12.83 13.05
N LEU A 66 3.25 -12.46 12.53
CA LEU A 66 3.45 -12.26 11.10
C LEU A 66 3.68 -13.62 10.43
N LEU A 67 2.78 -14.02 9.57
CA LEU A 67 2.87 -15.29 8.85
C LEU A 67 2.98 -15.07 7.34
N LEU A 68 3.57 -16.05 6.66
CA LEU A 68 3.57 -16.16 5.22
C LEU A 68 2.62 -17.28 4.81
N ILE A 69 1.45 -16.92 4.26
CA ILE A 69 0.40 -17.87 3.88
C ILE A 69 0.11 -17.69 2.40
N ASP A 70 0.28 -18.76 1.62
CA ASP A 70 0.12 -18.75 0.15
C ASP A 70 0.97 -17.66 -0.54
N GLY A 71 2.17 -17.42 0.00
CA GLY A 71 3.08 -16.38 -0.49
C GLY A 71 2.74 -14.96 -0.06
N CYS A 72 1.67 -14.74 0.70
CA CYS A 72 1.24 -13.42 1.16
C CYS A 72 1.54 -13.21 2.64
N PHE A 73 2.07 -12.05 2.99
CA PHE A 73 2.26 -11.66 4.39
C PHE A 73 0.91 -11.38 5.04
N ARG A 74 0.64 -12.04 6.16
CA ARG A 74 -0.57 -11.87 6.95
C ARG A 74 -0.25 -11.70 8.43
N MET A 75 -0.94 -10.78 9.07
CA MET A 75 -1.00 -10.69 10.53
C MET A 75 -2.15 -11.53 11.05
N VAL A 76 -1.84 -12.44 11.95
CA VAL A 76 -2.80 -13.28 12.66
C VAL A 76 -2.83 -12.83 14.11
N SER A 77 -3.89 -12.14 14.51
CA SER A 77 -4.04 -11.68 15.88
C SER A 77 -4.48 -12.81 16.80
N GLU A 78 -3.98 -12.78 18.04
CA GLU A 78 -4.28 -13.76 19.07
C GLU A 78 -5.10 -13.13 20.21
N GLY A 79 -5.80 -13.98 20.97
CA GLY A 79 -6.47 -13.60 22.20
C GLY A 79 -7.93 -13.14 22.06
N PRO A 80 -8.53 -12.66 23.17
CA PRO A 80 -9.90 -12.16 23.18
C PRO A 80 -10.01 -10.89 22.32
N GLY A 81 -10.78 -10.93 21.26
CA GLY A 81 -10.89 -9.84 20.29
C GLY A 81 -10.03 -10.04 19.05
N ALA A 82 -9.45 -11.23 18.87
CA ALA A 82 -8.76 -11.59 17.64
C ALA A 82 -9.62 -11.25 16.41
N VAL A 83 -9.01 -10.56 15.45
CA VAL A 83 -9.64 -10.24 14.17
C VAL A 83 -9.23 -11.26 13.12
N GLU A 84 -10.02 -11.35 12.04
CA GLU A 84 -9.62 -12.17 10.90
C GLU A 84 -8.23 -11.81 10.40
N PRO A 85 -7.43 -12.81 9.94
CA PRO A 85 -6.10 -12.56 9.37
C PRO A 85 -6.16 -11.46 8.32
N ARG A 86 -5.22 -10.53 8.40
CA ARG A 86 -5.13 -9.40 7.47
C ARG A 86 -3.86 -9.47 6.67
N HIS A 87 -3.97 -9.29 5.38
CA HIS A 87 -2.81 -9.07 4.54
C HIS A 87 -2.11 -7.77 4.94
N VAL A 88 -0.80 -7.70 4.78
CA VAL A 88 -0.03 -6.51 5.09
C VAL A 88 0.41 -5.83 3.80
N ALA A 89 0.06 -4.55 3.67
CA ALA A 89 0.66 -3.65 2.70
C ALA A 89 1.72 -2.81 3.43
N TRP A 90 2.97 -2.99 3.04
CA TRP A 90 4.14 -2.36 3.66
C TRP A 90 4.41 -0.97 3.09
N PRO A 91 5.16 -0.09 3.76
CA PRO A 91 5.69 1.14 3.15
C PRO A 91 6.49 0.83 1.87
N GLU A 92 6.53 1.76 0.92
CA GLU A 92 7.12 1.55 -0.40
C GLU A 92 8.61 1.17 -0.35
N ASP A 93 9.31 1.66 0.66
CA ASP A 93 10.76 1.47 0.82
C ASP A 93 11.12 0.18 1.59
N PHE A 94 10.12 -0.61 1.98
CA PHE A 94 10.36 -1.88 2.66
C PHE A 94 10.69 -2.99 1.66
N ASP A 95 11.53 -3.92 2.10
CA ASP A 95 12.03 -5.02 1.28
C ASP A 95 12.02 -6.35 2.05
N VAL A 96 12.23 -7.45 1.33
CA VAL A 96 12.34 -8.79 1.89
C VAL A 96 13.78 -9.29 1.76
N ALA A 97 14.29 -9.89 2.83
CA ALA A 97 15.56 -10.60 2.81
C ALA A 97 15.40 -12.01 3.38
N PHE A 98 16.40 -12.83 3.16
CA PHE A 98 16.46 -14.21 3.64
C PHE A 98 17.72 -14.43 4.46
N ASP A 99 17.57 -15.09 5.60
CA ASP A 99 18.69 -15.55 6.44
C ASP A 99 18.46 -17.03 6.75
N GLY A 100 19.06 -17.89 5.93
CA GLY A 100 18.72 -19.32 5.91
C GLY A 100 17.25 -19.51 5.51
N ASP A 101 16.47 -20.13 6.38
CA ASP A 101 15.05 -20.37 6.21
C ASP A 101 14.17 -19.20 6.72
N ASP A 102 14.76 -18.21 7.38
CA ASP A 102 14.06 -17.05 7.91
C ASP A 102 13.74 -16.05 6.80
N VAL A 103 12.50 -15.59 6.77
CA VAL A 103 12.05 -14.50 5.90
C VAL A 103 11.95 -13.22 6.72
N LEU A 104 12.72 -12.21 6.34
CA LEU A 104 12.89 -10.96 7.06
C LEU A 104 12.23 -9.82 6.32
N ILE A 105 11.62 -8.91 7.06
CA ILE A 105 11.16 -7.61 6.54
C ILE A 105 12.17 -6.55 6.94
N LEU A 106 12.67 -5.82 5.97
CA LEU A 106 13.64 -4.75 6.13
C LEU A 106 13.01 -3.40 5.84
N ASP A 107 13.49 -2.36 6.53
CA ASP A 107 13.17 -0.96 6.20
C ASP A 107 14.12 -0.41 5.10
N ASP A 108 14.01 0.88 4.79
CA ASP A 108 14.81 1.62 3.82
C ASP A 108 16.30 1.66 4.20
N GLU A 109 16.63 1.60 5.48
CA GLU A 109 18.01 1.53 5.98
C GLU A 109 18.55 0.08 6.07
N ARG A 110 17.80 -0.89 5.55
CA ARG A 110 18.13 -2.33 5.60
C ARG A 110 18.17 -2.92 7.00
N ARG A 111 17.52 -2.30 7.97
CA ARG A 111 17.36 -2.86 9.32
C ARG A 111 16.23 -3.88 9.33
N VAL A 112 16.45 -4.97 10.06
CA VAL A 112 15.40 -5.98 10.28
C VAL A 112 14.32 -5.37 11.19
N MET A 113 13.12 -5.25 10.66
CA MET A 113 11.96 -4.73 11.36
C MET A 113 11.17 -5.85 12.04
N THR A 114 11.03 -6.97 11.35
CA THR A 114 10.38 -8.19 11.85
C THR A 114 10.73 -9.37 10.97
N ARG A 115 10.36 -10.56 11.40
CA ARG A 115 10.50 -11.81 10.64
C ARG A 115 9.21 -12.63 10.65
N VAL A 116 9.06 -13.49 9.68
CA VAL A 116 7.94 -14.44 9.62
C VAL A 116 8.01 -15.39 10.82
N GLY A 117 6.89 -15.65 11.45
CA GLY A 117 6.77 -16.44 12.68
C GLY A 117 7.02 -15.63 13.96
N GLU A 118 7.27 -14.32 13.87
CA GLU A 118 7.52 -13.48 15.04
C GLU A 118 6.28 -12.68 15.42
N ARG A 119 6.04 -12.56 16.74
CA ARG A 119 5.03 -11.65 17.27
C ARG A 119 5.41 -10.22 16.93
N THR A 120 4.52 -9.51 16.27
CA THR A 120 4.78 -8.21 15.68
C THR A 120 3.66 -7.23 16.02
N LEU A 121 4.03 -5.98 16.30
CA LEU A 121 3.13 -4.84 16.37
C LEU A 121 3.34 -3.99 15.10
N LEU A 122 2.27 -3.74 14.39
CA LEU A 122 2.24 -2.84 13.24
C LEU A 122 1.37 -1.63 13.56
N GLY A 123 1.97 -0.44 13.62
CA GLY A 123 1.21 0.81 13.51
C GLY A 123 0.63 0.95 12.10
N GLY A 124 -0.50 1.63 11.97
CA GLY A 124 -1.08 1.83 10.63
C GLY A 124 -2.59 1.99 10.64
N SER A 125 -3.22 1.53 9.57
CA SER A 125 -4.67 1.66 9.38
C SER A 125 -5.26 0.45 8.64
N VAL A 126 -6.55 0.26 8.82
CA VAL A 126 -7.32 -0.77 8.10
C VAL A 126 -7.64 -0.28 6.70
N GLY A 127 -7.48 -1.14 5.71
CA GLY A 127 -7.98 -0.90 4.36
C GLY A 127 -9.47 -0.56 4.36
N ARG A 128 -9.87 0.35 3.48
CA ARG A 128 -11.25 0.87 3.44
C ARG A 128 -12.25 -0.15 2.89
N LYS A 129 -11.78 -1.10 2.11
CA LYS A 129 -12.63 -2.13 1.50
C LYS A 129 -12.60 -3.41 2.34
N GLU A 130 -13.71 -4.12 2.37
CA GLU A 130 -13.80 -5.42 3.03
C GLU A 130 -12.95 -6.49 2.35
N SER A 131 -12.75 -6.37 1.03
CA SER A 131 -11.84 -7.21 0.27
C SER A 131 -11.15 -6.38 -0.80
N GLU A 132 -9.85 -6.54 -0.89
CA GLU A 132 -8.97 -5.96 -1.91
C GLU A 132 -8.11 -7.08 -2.48
N ARG A 133 -7.66 -6.90 -3.73
CA ARG A 133 -6.77 -7.86 -4.38
C ARG A 133 -5.55 -7.13 -4.92
N PHE A 134 -4.36 -7.60 -4.48
CA PHE A 134 -3.09 -7.13 -4.99
C PHE A 134 -2.26 -8.36 -5.39
N GLY A 135 -2.10 -8.58 -6.69
CA GLY A 135 -1.55 -9.82 -7.23
C GLY A 135 -2.41 -11.01 -6.83
N GLU A 136 -1.80 -12.01 -6.21
CA GLU A 136 -2.49 -13.21 -5.69
C GLU A 136 -3.02 -13.04 -4.25
N CYS A 137 -2.68 -11.93 -3.59
CA CYS A 137 -3.14 -11.65 -2.23
C CYS A 137 -4.53 -11.01 -2.28
N GLU A 138 -5.54 -11.72 -1.81
CA GLU A 138 -6.93 -11.25 -1.77
C GLU A 138 -7.52 -11.34 -0.36
N GLY A 139 -8.14 -10.26 0.10
CA GLY A 139 -8.77 -10.18 1.40
C GLY A 139 -8.73 -8.80 2.02
N ARG A 140 -8.81 -8.74 3.35
CA ARG A 140 -8.67 -7.51 4.11
C ARG A 140 -7.19 -7.14 4.25
N PHE A 141 -6.88 -5.87 4.03
CA PHE A 141 -5.53 -5.36 4.18
C PHE A 141 -5.36 -4.49 5.42
N TRP A 142 -4.17 -4.56 6.00
CA TRP A 142 -3.62 -3.61 6.94
C TRP A 142 -2.52 -2.84 6.24
N TYR A 143 -2.68 -1.54 6.18
CA TYR A 143 -1.70 -0.62 5.62
C TYR A 143 -0.74 -0.23 6.73
N ALA A 144 0.43 -0.87 6.75
CA ALA A 144 1.44 -0.65 7.76
C ALA A 144 2.06 0.75 7.62
N GLY A 145 2.21 1.43 8.75
CA GLY A 145 3.00 2.64 8.87
C GLY A 145 4.47 2.33 9.16
N LEU A 146 5.22 3.35 9.53
CA LEU A 146 6.64 3.22 9.87
C LEU A 146 6.88 2.59 11.25
N GLU A 147 5.85 2.49 12.09
CA GLU A 147 5.98 1.86 13.41
C GLU A 147 5.80 0.36 13.28
N VAL A 148 6.92 -0.35 13.30
CA VAL A 148 6.99 -1.81 13.36
C VAL A 148 7.84 -2.19 14.56
N ARG A 149 7.33 -3.04 15.43
CA ARG A 149 8.06 -3.59 16.58
C ARG A 149 7.87 -5.08 16.63
N SER A 150 8.90 -5.81 17.01
CA SER A 150 8.84 -7.26 17.12
C SER A 150 9.37 -7.75 18.46
N GLY A 151 8.99 -8.98 18.83
CA GLY A 151 9.44 -9.66 20.04
C GLY A 151 9.26 -8.82 21.31
N ASP A 152 10.31 -8.74 22.12
CA ASP A 152 10.32 -8.06 23.43
C ASP A 152 10.14 -6.53 23.33
N ALA A 153 10.24 -5.94 22.15
CA ALA A 153 10.01 -4.51 21.96
C ALA A 153 8.52 -4.13 21.97
N ILE A 154 7.61 -5.11 21.98
CA ILE A 154 6.16 -4.88 22.08
C ILE A 154 5.81 -4.58 23.54
N PRO A 155 5.17 -3.42 23.81
CA PRO A 155 4.76 -3.09 25.18
C PRO A 155 3.79 -4.12 25.77
N SER A 156 3.92 -4.43 27.05
CA SER A 156 3.06 -5.40 27.76
C SER A 156 1.58 -4.97 27.82
N ALA A 157 1.30 -3.71 27.53
CA ALA A 157 -0.10 -3.24 27.46
C ALA A 157 -0.91 -3.89 26.33
N PHE A 158 -0.26 -4.64 25.45
CA PHE A 158 -0.88 -5.38 24.35
C PHE A 158 -0.95 -6.90 24.57
N ASP A 159 -0.64 -7.38 25.81
CA ASP A 159 -0.70 -8.79 26.22
C ASP A 159 -2.09 -9.23 26.70
#